data_5e4bab94bc54eb197b3072d2831892d3
#
_entry.id   5e4bab94bc54eb197b3072d2831892d3
#
_cell.length_a   1.000
_cell.length_b   1.000
_cell.length_c   1.000
_cell.angle_alpha   90.00
_cell.angle_beta   90.00
_cell.angle_gamma   90.00
#
_symmetry.space_group_name_H-M   'P 1'
#
loop_
_entity.id
_entity.type
_entity.pdbx_description
1 polymer ?
#
loop_
_entity_poly.entity_id
_entity_poly.type
_entity_poly.pdbx_seq_one_letter_code
_entity_poly.pdbx_strand_id
1 'polypeptide(L)'
;CKEVFFMKKNIIVKKNSVTYQIPPQNVVYMEKDLRRIVIHLSGMASSELVVYGSFHDLIPNLDERFLYCHRSYIINMDEIIIMSHNQILLSSNEGIYFGKDTYRKAQKTFEEYMQRKRKEFS
;
A
#
# COMPACT_ATOMS: atom_id res chain seq x y z
N CYS A 1 7.95 -22.41 14.63
CA CYS A 1 7.81 -22.08 14.42
C CYS A 1 7.35 -21.41 14.09
N LYS A 2 7.17 -21.13 14.13
CA LYS A 2 6.67 -20.49 13.90
C LYS A 2 6.62 -19.94 13.04
N GLU A 3 6.95 -19.97 12.51
CA GLU A 3 6.98 -19.58 11.71
C GLU A 3 6.36 -19.24 11.01
N VAL A 4 5.91 -19.37 10.89
CA VAL A 4 5.35 -19.13 10.42
C VAL A 4 4.92 -18.27 10.08
N PHE A 5 4.80 -17.88 10.18
CA PHE A 5 4.45 -17.13 10.06
C PHE A 5 4.70 -16.24 9.44
N PHE A 6 5.17 -15.86 9.52
CA PHE A 6 5.76 -15.18 8.86
C PHE A 6 5.30 -15.07 7.70
N MET A 7 4.64 -15.20 7.85
CA MET A 7 4.06 -15.19 6.87
C MET A 7 3.46 -14.09 6.56
N LYS A 8 3.86 -13.61 5.67
CA LYS A 8 3.35 -12.66 5.04
C LYS A 8 2.04 -13.02 4.66
N LYS A 9 1.08 -12.29 5.00
CA LYS A 9 -0.20 -12.41 4.62
C LYS A 9 -0.38 -11.91 3.24
N ASN A 10 -0.64 -12.75 2.31
CA ASN A 10 -0.97 -12.32 0.96
C ASN A 10 -2.35 -11.65 0.94
N ILE A 11 -2.52 -10.72 0.00
CA ILE A 11 -3.77 -10.00 -0.16
C ILE A 11 -4.66 -10.80 -1.09
N ILE A 12 -5.87 -11.11 -0.64
CA ILE A 12 -6.81 -11.89 -1.43
C ILE A 12 -7.92 -10.97 -1.91
N VAL A 13 -8.10 -10.90 -3.24
CA VAL A 13 -9.19 -10.12 -3.84
C VAL A 13 -9.91 -10.97 -4.86
N LYS A 14 -11.18 -10.65 -5.08
CA LYS A 14 -12.00 -11.37 -6.03
C LYS A 14 -12.55 -10.44 -7.09
N LYS A 15 -12.58 -10.93 -8.33
CA LYS A 15 -13.14 -10.20 -9.44
C LYS A 15 -13.76 -11.19 -10.40
N ASN A 16 -15.07 -11.08 -10.65
CA ASN A 16 -15.77 -11.94 -11.62
C ASN A 16 -15.52 -13.42 -11.38
N SER A 17 -15.68 -13.85 -10.14
CA SER A 17 -15.49 -15.25 -9.73
C SER A 17 -14.05 -15.72 -9.80
N VAL A 18 -13.11 -14.81 -10.07
CA VAL A 18 -11.69 -15.13 -10.06
C VAL A 18 -11.10 -14.62 -8.74
N THR A 19 -10.35 -15.48 -8.08
CA THR A 19 -9.68 -15.10 -6.84
C THR A 19 -8.22 -14.85 -7.12
N TYR A 20 -7.74 -13.66 -6.71
CA TYR A 20 -6.35 -13.28 -6.89
C TYR A 20 -5.66 -13.27 -5.54
N GLN A 21 -4.45 -13.81 -5.50
CA GLN A 21 -3.61 -13.76 -4.33
C GLN A 21 -2.40 -12.91 -4.66
N ILE A 22 -2.22 -11.81 -3.97
CA ILE A 22 -1.18 -10.83 -4.28
C ILE A 22 -0.20 -10.74 -3.12
N PRO A 23 1.09 -10.99 -3.36
CA PRO A 23 2.08 -10.76 -2.31
C PRO A 23 2.16 -9.27 -1.99
N PRO A 24 2.15 -8.88 -0.71
CA PRO A 24 2.13 -7.46 -0.36
C PRO A 24 3.31 -6.67 -0.92
N GLN A 25 4.48 -7.31 -1.04
CA GLN A 25 5.66 -6.62 -1.56
C GLN A 25 5.54 -6.25 -3.03
N ASN A 26 4.56 -6.82 -3.73
CA ASN A 26 4.35 -6.50 -5.13
C ASN A 26 3.35 -5.37 -5.35
N VAL A 27 2.76 -4.85 -4.28
CA VAL A 27 1.82 -3.73 -4.39
C VAL A 27 2.57 -2.43 -4.17
N VAL A 28 2.46 -1.50 -5.12
CA VAL A 28 3.06 -0.18 -4.99
C VAL A 28 2.09 0.73 -4.24
N TYR A 29 0.89 0.85 -4.75
CA TYR A 29 -0.16 1.60 -4.05
C TYR A 29 -1.51 1.21 -4.64
N MET A 30 -2.57 1.61 -3.95
CA MET A 30 -3.93 1.39 -4.40
C MET A 30 -4.64 2.72 -4.45
N GLU A 31 -5.43 2.94 -5.50
CA GLU A 31 -6.24 4.15 -5.56
C GLU A 31 -7.69 3.77 -5.78
N LYS A 32 -8.58 4.55 -5.21
CA LYS A 32 -10.00 4.28 -5.26
C LYS A 32 -10.73 5.41 -5.94
N ASP A 33 -11.60 5.05 -6.88
CA ASP A 33 -12.46 6.00 -7.57
C ASP A 33 -13.87 5.40 -7.50
N LEU A 34 -14.71 5.95 -6.61
CA LEU A 34 -16.03 5.42 -6.32
C LEU A 34 -15.92 4.00 -5.79
N ARG A 35 -16.39 3.01 -6.51
CA ARG A 35 -16.29 1.61 -6.09
C ARG A 35 -15.17 0.85 -6.75
N ARG A 36 -14.41 1.54 -7.59
CA ARG A 36 -13.36 0.92 -8.36
C ARG A 36 -12.03 1.12 -7.64
N ILE A 37 -11.34 0.03 -7.37
CA ILE A 37 -10.03 0.06 -6.74
C ILE A 37 -9.01 -0.41 -7.76
N VAL A 38 -8.03 0.44 -8.05
CA VAL A 38 -6.94 0.10 -8.95
C VAL A 38 -5.73 -0.23 -8.10
N ILE A 39 -5.28 -1.47 -8.15
CA ILE A 39 -4.11 -1.92 -7.42
C ILE A 39 -2.93 -1.86 -8.36
N HIS A 40 -1.98 -0.97 -8.07
CA HIS A 40 -0.79 -0.82 -8.90
C HIS A 40 0.29 -1.78 -8.42
N LEU A 41 0.77 -2.60 -9.34
CA LEU A 41 1.65 -3.72 -9.02
C LEU A 41 3.03 -3.56 -9.66
N SER A 42 4.02 -4.22 -9.06
CA SER A 42 5.34 -4.32 -9.66
C SER A 42 5.84 -5.75 -9.51
N GLY A 43 6.67 -6.18 -10.43
CA GLY A 43 7.23 -7.53 -10.37
C GLY A 43 6.26 -8.64 -10.71
N MET A 44 5.12 -8.30 -11.35
CA MET A 44 4.13 -9.27 -11.75
C MET A 44 3.83 -9.11 -13.23
N ALA A 45 3.14 -10.08 -13.81
CA ALA A 45 2.83 -10.06 -15.24
C ALA A 45 2.01 -8.84 -15.63
N SER A 46 1.11 -8.40 -14.76
CA SER A 46 0.29 -7.23 -15.00
C SER A 46 0.72 -6.11 -14.07
N SER A 47 0.70 -4.87 -14.57
CA SER A 47 1.05 -3.71 -13.75
C SER A 47 -0.15 -3.16 -12.98
N GLU A 48 -1.35 -3.60 -13.28
CA GLU A 48 -2.56 -3.14 -12.62
C GLU A 48 -3.57 -4.26 -12.47
N LEU A 49 -4.30 -4.21 -11.38
CA LEU A 49 -5.46 -5.07 -11.19
C LEU A 49 -6.59 -4.19 -10.71
N VAL A 50 -7.70 -4.21 -11.41
CA VAL A 50 -8.87 -3.41 -11.04
C VAL A 50 -9.90 -4.33 -10.40
N VAL A 51 -10.29 -3.99 -9.18
CA VAL A 51 -11.34 -4.72 -8.47
C VAL A 51 -12.38 -3.73 -7.97
N TYR A 52 -13.52 -4.23 -7.53
CA TYR A 52 -14.60 -3.38 -7.06
C TYR A 52 -14.86 -3.65 -5.59
N GLY A 53 -15.15 -2.61 -4.85
CA GLY A 53 -15.40 -2.72 -3.42
C GLY A 53 -14.95 -1.50 -2.68
N SER A 54 -14.61 -1.66 -1.40
CA SER A 54 -14.16 -0.55 -0.58
C SER A 54 -12.82 -0.89 0.08
N PHE A 55 -12.07 0.16 0.41
CA PHE A 55 -10.84 -0.02 1.18
C PHE A 55 -11.13 -0.65 2.53
N HIS A 56 -12.29 -0.34 3.10
CA HIS A 56 -12.67 -0.87 4.39
C HIS A 56 -12.63 -2.41 4.40
N ASP A 57 -13.03 -3.02 3.29
CA ASP A 57 -13.01 -4.47 3.16
C ASP A 57 -11.60 -5.02 3.00
N LEU A 58 -10.69 -4.23 2.45
CA LEU A 58 -9.32 -4.67 2.23
C LEU A 58 -8.42 -4.50 3.44
N ILE A 59 -8.67 -3.45 4.24
CA ILE A 59 -7.78 -3.08 5.34
C ILE A 59 -7.44 -4.25 6.28
N PRO A 60 -8.39 -5.11 6.68
CA PRO A 60 -8.03 -6.21 7.58
C PRO A 60 -7.03 -7.19 6.99
N ASN A 61 -6.86 -7.18 5.66
CA ASN A 61 -5.93 -8.08 4.98
C ASN A 61 -4.58 -7.44 4.71
N LEU A 62 -4.37 -6.20 5.15
CA LEU A 62 -3.13 -5.49 4.89
C LEU A 62 -2.24 -5.50 6.12
N ASP A 63 -0.93 -5.51 5.91
CA ASP A 63 0.01 -5.49 7.02
C ASP A 63 0.47 -4.05 7.31
N GLU A 64 1.45 -3.91 8.19
CA GLU A 64 1.85 -2.60 8.69
C GLU A 64 2.58 -1.74 7.67
N ARG A 65 3.00 -2.31 6.55
CA ARG A 65 3.68 -1.53 5.51
C ARG A 65 2.75 -0.61 4.75
N PHE A 66 1.44 -0.82 4.87
CA PHE A 66 0.47 -0.05 4.11
C PHE A 66 -0.01 1.16 4.89
N LEU A 67 0.03 2.30 4.24
CA LEU A 67 -0.37 3.57 4.80
C LEU A 67 -1.71 3.99 4.22
N TYR A 68 -2.73 4.02 5.06
CA TYR A 68 -4.04 4.48 4.66
C TYR A 68 -4.19 5.91 5.15
N CYS A 69 -3.72 6.86 4.35
CA CYS A 69 -3.68 8.25 4.74
C CYS A 69 -4.75 9.11 4.08
N HIS A 70 -5.48 8.56 3.13
CA HIS A 70 -6.46 9.32 2.38
C HIS A 70 -7.54 8.36 1.94
N ARG A 71 -8.78 8.84 1.88
CA ARG A 71 -9.90 7.96 1.52
C ARG A 71 -9.76 7.34 0.14
N SER A 72 -8.91 7.90 -0.71
CA SER A 72 -8.72 7.41 -2.06
C SER A 72 -7.40 6.71 -2.29
N TYR A 73 -6.53 6.63 -1.28
CA TYR A 73 -5.20 6.06 -1.47
C TYR A 73 -4.75 5.19 -0.31
N ILE A 74 -4.18 4.04 -0.64
CA ILE A 74 -3.42 3.22 0.31
C ILE A 74 -2.06 3.00 -0.35
N ILE A 75 -0.99 3.36 0.37
CA ILE A 75 0.36 3.35 -0.18
C ILE A 75 1.23 2.35 0.55
N ASN A 76 1.99 1.56 -0.21
CA ASN A 76 3.00 0.69 0.39
C ASN A 76 4.20 1.56 0.77
N MET A 77 4.44 1.70 2.07
CA MET A 77 5.50 2.58 2.54
C MET A 77 6.90 2.11 2.13
N ASP A 78 7.07 0.83 1.85
CA ASP A 78 8.35 0.32 1.36
C ASP A 78 8.66 0.82 -0.05
N GLU A 79 7.67 1.31 -0.77
CA GLU A 79 7.85 1.81 -2.14
C GLU A 79 7.98 3.33 -2.20
N ILE A 80 7.98 4.01 -1.06
CA ILE A 80 8.15 5.46 -1.03
C ILE A 80 9.62 5.79 -1.17
N ILE A 81 9.96 6.62 -2.16
CA ILE A 81 11.33 7.06 -2.38
C ILE A 81 11.57 8.43 -1.78
N ILE A 82 10.66 9.37 -2.02
CA ILE A 82 10.82 10.74 -1.57
C ILE A 82 9.50 11.26 -1.04
N MET A 83 9.53 11.94 0.10
CA MET A 83 8.40 12.71 0.59
C MET A 83 8.85 14.15 0.75
N SER A 84 8.31 15.05 -0.04
CA SER A 84 8.61 16.47 0.09
C SER A 84 7.55 17.32 -0.58
N HIS A 85 7.33 18.51 -0.03
CA HIS A 85 6.43 19.49 -0.64
C HIS A 85 5.04 18.95 -0.94
N ASN A 86 4.47 18.24 0.03
CA ASN A 86 3.11 17.66 -0.08
C ASN A 86 3.00 16.58 -1.16
N GLN A 87 4.13 16.06 -1.61
CA GLN A 87 4.15 15.02 -2.62
C GLN A 87 4.86 13.77 -2.09
N ILE A 88 4.33 12.62 -2.46
CA ILE A 88 4.96 11.34 -2.18
C ILE A 88 5.35 10.73 -3.52
N LEU A 89 6.64 10.53 -3.74
CA LEU A 89 7.14 9.91 -4.97
C LEU A 89 7.40 8.44 -4.70
N LEU A 90 6.85 7.58 -5.55
CA LEU A 90 6.94 6.14 -5.41
C LEU A 90 7.95 5.55 -6.38
N SER A 91 8.36 4.31 -6.11
CA SER A 91 9.36 3.62 -6.92
C SER A 91 8.90 3.42 -8.37
N SER A 92 7.60 3.49 -8.62
CA SER A 92 7.06 3.39 -9.97
C SER A 92 7.14 4.72 -10.73
N ASN A 93 7.76 5.74 -10.15
CA ASN A 93 7.85 7.09 -10.70
C ASN A 93 6.55 7.87 -10.62
N GLU A 94 5.56 7.36 -9.93
CA GLU A 94 4.32 8.10 -9.75
C GLU A 94 4.42 8.98 -8.52
N GLY A 95 3.89 10.20 -8.64
CA GLY A 95 3.85 11.13 -7.53
C GLY A 95 2.42 11.40 -7.14
N ILE A 96 2.16 11.36 -5.84
CA ILE A 96 0.83 11.60 -5.30
C ILE A 96 0.89 12.84 -4.43
N TYR A 97 -0.02 13.80 -4.69
CA TYR A 97 -0.08 15.03 -3.93
C TYR A 97 -1.21 14.99 -2.91
N PHE A 98 -0.94 15.48 -1.72
CA PHE A 98 -1.93 15.54 -0.67
C PHE A 98 -2.04 16.96 -0.12
N GLY A 99 -3.16 17.25 0.53
CA GLY A 99 -3.28 18.48 1.28
C GLY A 99 -2.30 18.47 2.46
N LYS A 100 -2.07 19.65 3.01
CA LYS A 100 -1.07 19.85 4.03
C LYS A 100 -1.24 18.95 5.25
N ASP A 101 -2.46 18.86 5.75
CA ASP A 101 -2.69 18.07 6.96
C ASP A 101 -2.55 16.58 6.70
N THR A 102 -3.07 16.10 5.58
CA THR A 102 -2.95 14.70 5.20
C THR A 102 -1.50 14.33 4.99
N TYR A 103 -0.75 15.21 4.32
CA TYR A 103 0.67 14.97 4.07
C TYR A 103 1.45 14.87 5.37
N ARG A 104 1.19 15.76 6.33
CA ARG A 104 1.89 15.72 7.62
C ARG A 104 1.64 14.44 8.38
N LYS A 105 0.39 13.98 8.39
CA LYS A 105 0.07 12.73 9.05
C LYS A 105 0.75 11.55 8.37
N ALA A 106 0.76 11.56 7.05
CA ALA A 106 1.43 10.50 6.30
C ALA A 106 2.92 10.49 6.57
N GLN A 107 3.54 11.67 6.59
CA GLN A 107 4.97 11.79 6.85
C GLN A 107 5.32 11.26 8.25
N LYS A 108 4.52 11.61 9.24
CA LYS A 108 4.77 11.14 10.60
C LYS A 108 4.67 9.62 10.68
N THR A 109 3.64 9.05 10.08
CA THR A 109 3.45 7.61 10.10
C THR A 109 4.59 6.89 9.37
N PHE A 110 5.02 7.45 8.24
CA PHE A 110 6.12 6.88 7.47
C PHE A 110 7.42 6.90 8.28
N GLU A 111 7.70 8.02 8.95
CA GLU A 111 8.92 8.12 9.77
C GLU A 111 8.90 7.13 10.92
N GLU A 112 7.75 6.95 11.55
CA GLU A 112 7.62 5.96 12.62
C GLU A 112 7.83 4.54 12.11
N TYR A 113 7.29 4.26 10.93
CA TYR A 113 7.46 2.95 10.32
C TYR A 113 8.93 2.69 10.00
N MET A 114 9.62 3.68 9.45
CA MET A 114 11.04 3.54 9.14
C MET A 114 11.88 3.33 10.38
N GLN A 115 11.53 3.98 11.48
CA GLN A 115 12.25 3.79 12.73
C GLN A 115 12.07 2.39 13.28
N ARG A 116 10.87 1.84 13.18
CA ARG A 116 10.63 0.46 13.62
C ARG A 116 11.43 -0.53 12.79
N LYS A 117 11.49 -0.31 11.48
CA LYS A 117 12.27 -1.18 10.61
C LYS A 117 13.76 -1.13 10.95
N ARG A 118 14.26 0.05 11.23
CA ARG A 118 15.67 0.19 11.60
C ARG A 118 16.00 -0.57 12.87
N LYS A 119 15.08 -0.54 13.83
CA LYS A 119 15.29 -1.28 15.08
C LYS A 119 15.32 -2.78 14.85
N GLU A 120 14.49 -3.26 13.93
CA GLU A 120 14.43 -4.68 13.64
C GLU A 120 15.70 -5.19 12.99
N PHE A 121 16.42 -4.33 12.29
CA PHE A 121 17.61 -4.72 11.57
C PHE A 121 18.92 -4.28 12.24
N SER A 122 18.85 -3.66 13.38
CA SER A 122 20.06 -3.24 14.09
C SER A 122 20.40 -4.08 15.34
#